data_4b5322287a53c2405e35b2d382484a35
#
_entry.id   4b5322287a53c2405e35b2d382484a35
#
_cell.length_a   1.000
_cell.length_b   1.000
_cell.length_c   1.000
_cell.angle_alpha   90.00
_cell.angle_beta   90.00
_cell.angle_gamma   90.00
#
_symmetry.space_group_name_H-M   'P 1'
#
loop_
_entity.id
_entity.type
_entity.pdbx_description
1 polymer ?
#
loop_
_entity_poly.entity_id
_entity_poly.type
_entity_poly.pdbx_seq_one_letter_code
_entity_poly.pdbx_strand_id
1 'polypeptide(L)'
;RYLSRELHLEQLSIEISRILSELTNNAGFFLLPNEKQLHFQHIQFIKISKNKAMVVIVSKSGMIQNKMIKLDNQTNQSELDKITNYLNDEFTGLTLNEIKEKVVEQMNQEGKDFDLLYKKAFSLSSQIFSDEQQEDSTATLYMEGTSKIFSQPDFADDFKKLQELYNAFEEKNNIVKLLNKCIDDTTTTVLIGSECTIGETQECSLVARPYHLGGRTLGTVGVIGPKRMRYDHVVSLVNWTANSLTNYLTSEKTH
;
A
#
# COMPACT_ATOMS: atom_id res chain seq x y z
N ARG A 1 4.61 20.28 -6.31
CA ARG A 1 5.75 19.52 -5.73
C ARG A 1 5.32 18.17 -5.13
N TYR A 2 4.04 17.98 -4.65
CA TYR A 2 3.55 16.72 -4.06
C TYR A 2 2.96 15.78 -5.12
N LEU A 3 2.16 16.25 -6.06
CA LEU A 3 1.70 15.48 -7.23
C LEU A 3 2.86 14.89 -8.05
N SER A 4 4.01 15.60 -8.09
CA SER A 4 5.23 15.09 -8.74
C SER A 4 5.86 13.91 -7.98
N ARG A 5 5.63 13.76 -6.69
CA ARG A 5 6.24 12.70 -5.86
C ARG A 5 5.46 11.38 -5.92
N GLU A 6 4.13 11.44 -5.96
CA GLU A 6 3.29 10.24 -6.18
C GLU A 6 3.51 9.67 -7.59
N LEU A 7 3.49 10.53 -8.61
CA LEU A 7 3.85 10.14 -9.98
C LEU A 7 5.28 9.57 -10.08
N HIS A 8 6.20 10.05 -9.24
CA HIS A 8 7.58 9.55 -9.22
C HIS A 8 7.68 8.16 -8.58
N LEU A 9 6.93 7.89 -7.49
CA LEU A 9 6.88 6.57 -6.86
C LEU A 9 6.19 5.54 -7.75
N GLU A 10 5.13 5.92 -8.44
CA GLU A 10 4.44 5.04 -9.38
C GLU A 10 5.36 4.65 -10.54
N GLN A 11 6.00 5.64 -11.17
CA GLN A 11 6.97 5.40 -12.24
C GLN A 11 8.14 4.54 -11.76
N LEU A 12 8.68 4.81 -10.57
CA LEU A 12 9.75 4.03 -9.95
C LEU A 12 9.31 2.57 -9.71
N SER A 13 8.08 2.36 -9.27
CA SER A 13 7.51 1.03 -9.01
C SER A 13 7.42 0.20 -10.30
N ILE A 14 6.96 0.81 -11.38
CA ILE A 14 6.88 0.17 -12.70
C ILE A 14 8.30 -0.16 -13.22
N GLU A 15 9.23 0.80 -13.14
CA GLU A 15 10.61 0.60 -13.60
C GLU A 15 11.34 -0.49 -12.81
N ILE A 16 11.21 -0.53 -11.49
CA ILE A 16 11.81 -1.58 -10.66
C ILE A 16 11.23 -2.95 -11.01
N SER A 17 9.90 -3.05 -11.16
CA SER A 17 9.24 -4.30 -11.56
C SER A 17 9.75 -4.77 -12.92
N ARG A 18 9.92 -3.84 -13.88
CA ARG A 18 10.44 -4.13 -15.22
C ARG A 18 11.89 -4.59 -15.17
N ILE A 19 12.76 -3.89 -14.44
CA ILE A 19 14.19 -4.27 -14.31
C ILE A 19 14.31 -5.67 -13.69
N LEU A 20 13.58 -5.94 -12.60
CA LEU A 20 13.58 -7.28 -12.00
C LEU A 20 13.13 -8.34 -12.99
N SER A 21 12.07 -8.06 -13.76
CA SER A 21 11.58 -8.96 -14.79
C SER A 21 12.63 -9.19 -15.91
N GLU A 22 13.28 -8.15 -16.38
CA GLU A 22 14.28 -8.25 -17.46
C GLU A 22 15.50 -9.07 -17.04
N LEU A 23 16.02 -8.82 -15.84
CA LEU A 23 17.21 -9.46 -15.32
C LEU A 23 16.99 -10.91 -14.89
N THR A 24 15.77 -11.26 -14.47
CA THR A 24 15.45 -12.62 -13.99
C THR A 24 14.72 -13.48 -15.03
N ASN A 25 14.22 -12.87 -16.09
CA ASN A 25 13.32 -13.49 -17.07
C ASN A 25 12.05 -14.09 -16.44
N ASN A 26 11.54 -13.45 -15.38
CA ASN A 26 10.34 -13.82 -14.62
C ASN A 26 9.42 -12.60 -14.46
N ALA A 27 8.29 -12.71 -13.76
CA ALA A 27 7.51 -11.54 -13.40
C ALA A 27 8.13 -10.81 -12.21
N GLY A 28 8.55 -9.57 -12.44
CA GLY A 28 8.96 -8.67 -11.36
C GLY A 28 7.76 -7.95 -10.77
N PHE A 29 7.76 -7.72 -9.47
CA PHE A 29 6.70 -6.98 -8.80
C PHE A 29 7.22 -5.97 -7.79
N PHE A 30 6.40 -4.96 -7.57
CA PHE A 30 6.57 -3.94 -6.55
C PHE A 30 5.23 -3.72 -5.84
N LEU A 31 5.21 -3.98 -4.54
CA LEU A 31 4.05 -3.77 -3.69
C LEU A 31 4.23 -2.47 -2.90
N LEU A 32 3.37 -1.49 -3.15
CA LEU A 32 3.25 -0.32 -2.29
C LEU A 32 2.50 -0.68 -1.01
N PRO A 33 2.78 -0.01 0.11
CA PRO A 33 2.14 -0.32 1.38
C PRO A 33 0.63 -0.16 1.28
N ASN A 34 -0.09 -0.97 2.03
CA ASN A 34 -1.49 -0.73 2.28
C ASN A 34 -1.62 0.56 3.11
N GLU A 35 -2.25 1.57 2.55
CA GLU A 35 -2.49 2.86 3.22
C GLU A 35 -3.20 2.69 4.58
N LYS A 36 -4.04 1.67 4.71
CA LYS A 36 -4.78 1.35 5.96
C LYS A 36 -3.88 0.91 7.12
N GLN A 37 -2.69 0.39 6.85
CA GLN A 37 -1.70 -0.01 7.86
C GLN A 37 -0.73 1.12 8.23
N LEU A 38 -0.79 2.25 7.52
CA LEU A 38 0.05 3.40 7.85
C LEU A 38 -0.40 4.03 9.17
N HIS A 39 0.57 4.22 10.06
CA HIS A 39 0.30 4.93 11.32
C HIS A 39 0.13 6.42 11.04
N PHE A 40 -0.96 6.95 11.50
CA PHE A 40 -1.28 8.37 11.43
C PHE A 40 -0.29 9.21 12.26
N GLN A 41 0.19 10.30 11.71
CA GLN A 41 1.05 11.25 12.41
C GLN A 41 0.40 12.62 12.52
N HIS A 42 -0.18 13.14 11.42
CA HIS A 42 -0.73 14.48 11.38
C HIS A 42 -1.82 14.60 10.32
N ILE A 43 -2.84 15.39 10.60
CA ILE A 43 -3.86 15.82 9.65
C ILE A 43 -3.94 17.34 9.64
N GLN A 44 -4.21 17.92 8.46
CA GLN A 44 -4.44 19.34 8.29
C GLN A 44 -5.63 19.58 7.37
N PHE A 45 -6.57 20.42 7.80
CA PHE A 45 -7.68 20.87 6.97
C PHE A 45 -7.40 22.26 6.41
N ILE A 46 -7.53 22.41 5.10
CA ILE A 46 -7.31 23.66 4.38
C ILE A 46 -8.60 24.01 3.64
N LYS A 47 -9.27 25.09 4.03
CA LYS A 47 -10.47 25.54 3.35
C LYS A 47 -10.12 26.10 1.97
N ILE A 48 -10.70 25.51 0.92
CA ILE A 48 -10.48 25.90 -0.48
C ILE A 48 -11.62 26.79 -0.97
N SER A 49 -12.87 26.48 -0.56
CA SER A 49 -14.04 27.26 -0.94
C SER A 49 -15.10 27.25 0.17
N LYS A 50 -16.27 27.85 -0.08
CA LYS A 50 -17.37 27.88 0.91
C LYS A 50 -17.81 26.49 1.37
N ASN A 51 -17.76 25.50 0.48
CA ASN A 51 -18.27 24.16 0.72
C ASN A 51 -17.25 23.02 0.48
N LYS A 52 -15.95 23.36 0.37
CA LYS A 52 -14.88 22.36 0.14
C LYS A 52 -13.65 22.67 0.96
N ALA A 53 -13.06 21.63 1.54
CA ALA A 53 -11.72 21.68 2.10
C ALA A 53 -10.85 20.59 1.49
N MET A 54 -9.56 20.85 1.45
CA MET A 54 -8.53 19.85 1.21
C MET A 54 -8.05 19.35 2.57
N VAL A 55 -7.97 18.04 2.70
CA VAL A 55 -7.40 17.37 3.86
C VAL A 55 -6.05 16.82 3.45
N VAL A 56 -5.03 17.14 4.22
CA VAL A 56 -3.68 16.59 4.07
C VAL A 56 -3.44 15.67 5.24
N ILE A 57 -3.18 14.41 4.97
CA ILE A 57 -2.88 13.38 5.98
C ILE A 57 -1.41 13.00 5.83
N VAL A 58 -0.69 13.01 6.94
CA VAL A 58 0.72 12.61 6.99
C VAL A 58 0.83 11.37 7.87
N SER A 59 1.43 10.31 7.33
CA SER A 59 1.75 9.11 8.11
C SER A 59 3.10 9.25 8.82
N LYS A 60 3.34 8.43 9.85
CA LYS A 60 4.66 8.35 10.52
C LYS A 60 5.79 7.93 9.58
N SER A 61 5.48 7.24 8.48
CA SER A 61 6.45 6.91 7.42
C SER A 61 6.82 8.13 6.56
N GLY A 62 6.08 9.25 6.69
CA GLY A 62 6.23 10.46 5.88
C GLY A 62 5.47 10.41 4.56
N MET A 63 4.63 9.42 4.35
CA MET A 63 3.69 9.40 3.22
C MET A 63 2.62 10.47 3.44
N ILE A 64 2.29 11.20 2.39
CA ILE A 64 1.33 12.30 2.41
C ILE A 64 0.20 11.95 1.45
N GLN A 65 -1.03 12.04 1.95
CA GLN A 65 -2.25 11.87 1.17
C GLN A 65 -3.05 13.17 1.17
N ASN A 66 -3.68 13.48 0.05
CA ASN A 66 -4.58 14.61 -0.10
C ASN A 66 -5.97 14.12 -0.46
N LYS A 67 -6.99 14.62 0.24
CA LYS A 67 -8.38 14.27 -0.02
C LYS A 67 -9.25 15.53 -0.04
N MET A 68 -10.20 15.60 -0.97
CA MET A 68 -11.17 16.67 -1.00
C MET A 68 -12.43 16.24 -0.27
N ILE A 69 -12.86 17.04 0.70
CA ILE A 69 -14.09 16.81 1.47
C ILE A 69 -15.10 17.94 1.26
N LYS A 70 -16.36 17.62 1.48
CA LYS A 70 -17.45 18.60 1.49
C LYS A 70 -17.59 19.20 2.89
N LEU A 71 -17.75 20.53 2.93
CA LEU A 71 -18.02 21.28 4.15
C LEU A 71 -19.44 21.83 4.13
N ASP A 72 -20.00 22.05 5.31
CA ASP A 72 -21.17 22.89 5.48
C ASP A 72 -20.79 24.35 5.23
N ASN A 73 -21.73 25.12 4.66
CA ASN A 73 -21.50 26.52 4.28
C ASN A 73 -21.08 27.43 5.45
N GLN A 74 -21.33 27.03 6.68
CA GLN A 74 -21.02 27.79 7.89
C GLN A 74 -19.66 27.49 8.49
N THR A 75 -18.98 26.41 8.05
CA THR A 75 -17.67 26.02 8.60
C THR A 75 -16.59 26.99 8.18
N ASN A 76 -15.91 27.61 9.14
CA ASN A 76 -14.80 28.54 8.90
C ASN A 76 -13.44 27.86 9.16
N GLN A 77 -12.33 28.52 8.78
CA GLN A 77 -10.99 27.95 8.96
C GLN A 77 -10.64 27.76 10.44
N SER A 78 -11.04 28.67 11.32
CA SER A 78 -10.77 28.56 12.76
C SER A 78 -11.46 27.32 13.40
N GLU A 79 -12.64 26.94 12.92
CA GLU A 79 -13.29 25.68 13.34
C GLU A 79 -12.52 24.47 12.82
N LEU A 80 -12.05 24.52 11.57
CA LEU A 80 -11.23 23.44 11.00
C LEU A 80 -9.90 23.29 11.74
N ASP A 81 -9.29 24.39 12.19
CA ASP A 81 -8.07 24.35 12.99
C ASP A 81 -8.28 23.69 14.36
N LYS A 82 -9.43 23.95 15.00
CA LYS A 82 -9.82 23.27 16.26
C LYS A 82 -10.04 21.78 16.04
N ILE A 83 -10.73 21.41 14.96
CA ILE A 83 -10.95 20.00 14.58
C ILE A 83 -9.61 19.33 14.26
N THR A 84 -8.72 20.01 13.53
CA THR A 84 -7.36 19.56 13.26
C THR A 84 -6.63 19.18 14.54
N ASN A 85 -6.60 20.10 15.50
CA ASN A 85 -5.89 19.87 16.78
C ASN A 85 -6.48 18.66 17.52
N TYR A 86 -7.81 18.60 17.63
CA TYR A 86 -8.48 17.50 18.28
C TYR A 86 -8.17 16.13 17.64
N LEU A 87 -8.25 16.03 16.30
CA LEU A 87 -7.98 14.79 15.59
C LEU A 87 -6.51 14.38 15.69
N ASN A 88 -5.60 15.35 15.68
CA ASN A 88 -4.18 15.08 15.89
C ASN A 88 -3.91 14.55 17.31
N ASP A 89 -4.52 15.13 18.33
CA ASP A 89 -4.35 14.68 19.72
C ASP A 89 -4.93 13.26 19.92
N GLU A 90 -6.08 12.96 19.30
CA GLU A 90 -6.84 11.73 19.52
C GLU A 90 -6.32 10.55 18.69
N PHE A 91 -5.80 10.80 17.47
CA PHE A 91 -5.50 9.75 16.49
C PHE A 91 -4.00 9.54 16.22
N THR A 92 -3.13 10.41 16.74
CA THR A 92 -1.68 10.25 16.51
C THR A 92 -1.18 8.90 17.01
N GLY A 93 -0.56 8.15 16.11
CA GLY A 93 0.01 6.83 16.39
C GLY A 93 -0.91 5.66 16.10
N LEU A 94 -2.20 5.88 15.86
CA LEU A 94 -3.13 4.85 15.42
C LEU A 94 -2.98 4.56 13.93
N THR A 95 -3.33 3.37 13.52
CA THR A 95 -3.51 3.03 12.09
C THR A 95 -4.82 3.61 11.57
N LEU A 96 -4.95 3.75 10.24
CA LEU A 96 -6.21 4.21 9.64
C LEU A 96 -7.38 3.26 9.96
N ASN A 97 -7.13 1.96 10.12
CA ASN A 97 -8.14 0.99 10.53
C ASN A 97 -8.59 1.23 11.98
N GLU A 98 -7.66 1.40 12.92
CA GLU A 98 -7.98 1.71 14.32
C GLU A 98 -8.72 3.02 14.44
N ILE A 99 -8.35 4.04 13.64
CA ILE A 99 -9.09 5.31 13.56
C ILE A 99 -10.53 5.09 13.09
N LYS A 100 -10.71 4.29 12.03
CA LYS A 100 -12.03 3.96 11.48
C LYS A 100 -12.91 3.26 12.53
N GLU A 101 -12.39 2.23 13.19
CA GLU A 101 -13.08 1.50 14.25
C GLU A 101 -13.48 2.44 15.40
N LYS A 102 -12.54 3.29 15.84
CA LYS A 102 -12.77 4.26 16.91
C LYS A 102 -13.84 5.30 16.53
N VAL A 103 -13.83 5.79 15.29
CA VAL A 103 -14.84 6.71 14.77
C VAL A 103 -16.22 6.04 14.74
N VAL A 104 -16.32 4.79 14.26
CA VAL A 104 -17.59 4.04 14.21
C VAL A 104 -18.11 3.73 15.61
N GLU A 105 -17.23 3.33 16.53
CA GLU A 105 -17.62 3.06 17.93
C GLU A 105 -18.18 4.31 18.61
N GLN A 106 -17.53 5.46 18.42
CA GLN A 106 -17.98 6.72 18.99
C GLN A 106 -19.28 7.25 18.36
N MET A 107 -19.51 7.00 17.06
CA MET A 107 -20.78 7.32 16.41
C MET A 107 -21.94 6.48 16.95
N ASN A 108 -21.69 5.23 17.38
CA ASN A 108 -22.70 4.32 17.91
C ASN A 108 -23.02 4.56 19.42
N GLN A 109 -22.22 5.34 20.13
CA GLN A 109 -22.49 5.72 21.52
C GLN A 109 -23.53 6.86 21.56
N GLU A 110 -24.80 6.53 21.28
CA GLU A 110 -25.94 7.44 21.47
C GLU A 110 -26.09 7.76 22.95
N GLY A 111 -25.98 9.03 23.32
CA GLY A 111 -26.44 9.49 24.64
C GLY A 111 -25.53 10.41 25.44
N LYS A 112 -24.42 10.87 24.96
CA LYS A 112 -23.63 11.92 25.61
C LYS A 112 -23.84 13.26 24.91
N ASP A 113 -24.02 14.34 25.69
CA ASP A 113 -24.00 15.73 25.21
C ASP A 113 -22.61 16.07 24.64
N PHE A 114 -22.31 15.55 23.42
CA PHE A 114 -21.12 15.95 22.71
C PHE A 114 -21.31 17.35 22.15
N ASP A 115 -20.35 18.22 22.43
CA ASP A 115 -20.23 19.55 21.84
C ASP A 115 -20.37 19.46 20.31
N LEU A 116 -21.01 20.42 19.69
CA LEU A 116 -21.24 20.51 18.25
C LEU A 116 -19.93 20.34 17.44
N LEU A 117 -18.82 20.78 18.02
CA LEU A 117 -17.48 20.64 17.43
C LEU A 117 -17.06 19.16 17.30
N TYR A 118 -17.33 18.33 18.29
CA TYR A 118 -17.05 16.89 18.27
C TYR A 118 -17.87 16.19 17.19
N LYS A 119 -19.17 16.48 17.10
CA LYS A 119 -20.04 15.92 16.05
C LYS A 119 -19.53 16.27 14.65
N LYS A 120 -19.07 17.51 14.46
CA LYS A 120 -18.44 17.92 13.20
C LYS A 120 -17.10 17.21 12.94
N ALA A 121 -16.24 17.08 13.95
CA ALA A 121 -14.96 16.37 13.82
C ALA A 121 -15.19 14.93 13.38
N PHE A 122 -16.13 14.22 13.98
CA PHE A 122 -16.49 12.84 13.62
C PHE A 122 -17.11 12.75 12.23
N SER A 123 -18.04 13.66 11.88
CA SER A 123 -18.64 13.69 10.54
C SER A 123 -17.59 13.92 9.44
N LEU A 124 -16.60 14.79 9.68
CA LEU A 124 -15.50 15.00 8.74
C LEU A 124 -14.55 13.80 8.72
N SER A 125 -14.25 13.19 9.87
CA SER A 125 -13.43 11.97 9.94
C SER A 125 -14.08 10.83 9.17
N SER A 126 -15.39 10.63 9.30
CA SER A 126 -16.10 9.60 8.54
C SER A 126 -16.00 9.84 7.03
N GLN A 127 -16.09 11.08 6.54
CA GLN A 127 -15.89 11.39 5.12
C GLN A 127 -14.46 11.09 4.64
N ILE A 128 -13.48 11.18 5.54
CA ILE A 128 -12.07 10.93 5.21
C ILE A 128 -11.78 9.43 5.22
N PHE A 129 -12.27 8.70 6.22
CA PHE A 129 -11.89 7.31 6.49
C PHE A 129 -12.92 6.28 6.03
N SER A 130 -14.16 6.69 5.64
CA SER A 130 -15.24 5.80 5.18
C SER A 130 -15.43 5.80 3.68
N ASP A 131 -14.39 5.62 2.85
CA ASP A 131 -14.61 5.35 1.43
C ASP A 131 -15.30 3.99 1.25
N GLU A 132 -16.63 4.02 1.19
CA GLU A 132 -17.47 2.86 0.86
C GLU A 132 -17.33 2.39 -0.61
N GLN A 133 -16.55 3.09 -1.44
CA GLN A 133 -16.41 2.76 -2.88
C GLN A 133 -15.05 2.18 -3.28
N GLN A 134 -14.17 1.94 -2.31
CA GLN A 134 -13.02 1.06 -2.53
C GLN A 134 -13.09 -0.07 -1.50
N GLU A 135 -14.00 -1.01 -1.73
CA GLU A 135 -13.79 -2.40 -1.36
C GLU A 135 -12.39 -2.75 -1.87
N ASP A 136 -11.49 -3.08 -0.95
CA ASP A 136 -10.08 -3.30 -1.22
C ASP A 136 -9.26 -2.05 -1.61
N SER A 137 -8.96 -1.18 -0.66
CA SER A 137 -7.68 -0.48 -0.69
C SER A 137 -6.59 -1.54 -0.44
N THR A 138 -6.53 -2.48 -1.35
CA THR A 138 -5.47 -3.43 -1.52
C THR A 138 -4.20 -2.63 -1.78
N ALA A 139 -3.12 -3.03 -1.15
CA ALA A 139 -1.80 -2.53 -1.48
C ALA A 139 -1.67 -2.46 -3.01
N THR A 140 -1.19 -1.34 -3.54
CA THR A 140 -1.07 -1.18 -4.98
C THR A 140 0.05 -2.07 -5.49
N LEU A 141 -0.31 -3.07 -6.29
CA LEU A 141 0.63 -4.03 -6.87
C LEU A 141 0.96 -3.62 -8.31
N TYR A 142 2.21 -3.27 -8.53
CA TYR A 142 2.79 -3.13 -9.87
C TYR A 142 3.48 -4.43 -10.25
N MET A 143 3.20 -4.93 -11.44
CA MET A 143 3.77 -6.19 -11.93
C MET A 143 4.09 -6.07 -13.41
N GLU A 144 5.30 -6.48 -13.76
CA GLU A 144 5.81 -6.46 -15.13
C GLU A 144 6.37 -7.84 -15.52
N GLY A 145 6.24 -8.19 -16.79
CA GLY A 145 6.83 -9.41 -17.36
C GLY A 145 6.05 -10.70 -17.06
N THR A 146 4.76 -10.63 -16.75
CA THR A 146 3.91 -11.81 -16.59
C THR A 146 3.92 -12.71 -17.83
N SER A 147 4.00 -12.13 -19.04
CA SER A 147 4.12 -12.87 -20.29
C SER A 147 5.37 -13.75 -20.37
N LYS A 148 6.44 -13.39 -19.67
CA LYS A 148 7.67 -14.20 -19.63
C LYS A 148 7.47 -15.51 -18.88
N ILE A 149 6.66 -15.51 -17.81
CA ILE A 149 6.31 -16.73 -17.09
C ILE A 149 5.51 -17.66 -18.00
N PHE A 150 4.50 -17.14 -18.70
CA PHE A 150 3.68 -17.93 -19.62
C PHE A 150 4.48 -18.56 -20.75
N SER A 151 5.60 -17.96 -21.14
CA SER A 151 6.50 -18.46 -22.18
C SER A 151 7.52 -19.49 -21.67
N GLN A 152 7.56 -19.77 -20.35
CA GLN A 152 8.48 -20.74 -19.79
C GLN A 152 8.08 -22.18 -20.19
N PRO A 153 9.05 -23.07 -20.46
CA PRO A 153 8.76 -24.46 -20.83
C PRO A 153 7.90 -25.21 -19.80
N ASP A 154 8.01 -24.83 -18.54
CA ASP A 154 7.22 -25.43 -17.44
C ASP A 154 5.70 -25.25 -17.62
N PHE A 155 5.27 -24.25 -18.39
CA PHE A 155 3.88 -23.89 -18.63
C PHE A 155 3.45 -24.00 -20.09
N ALA A 156 4.35 -23.76 -21.03
CA ALA A 156 4.02 -23.65 -22.44
C ALA A 156 3.42 -24.92 -23.06
N ASP A 157 3.78 -26.09 -22.53
CA ASP A 157 3.34 -27.39 -23.04
C ASP A 157 2.08 -27.94 -22.33
N ASP A 158 1.57 -27.27 -21.29
CA ASP A 158 0.39 -27.70 -20.52
C ASP A 158 -0.66 -26.58 -20.44
N PHE A 159 -1.65 -26.68 -21.33
CA PHE A 159 -2.71 -25.67 -21.43
C PHE A 159 -3.49 -25.48 -20.11
N LYS A 160 -3.68 -26.56 -19.34
CA LYS A 160 -4.39 -26.50 -18.06
C LYS A 160 -3.60 -25.69 -17.03
N LYS A 161 -2.31 -25.94 -16.89
CA LYS A 161 -1.42 -25.18 -16.02
C LYS A 161 -1.34 -23.72 -16.45
N LEU A 162 -1.29 -23.46 -17.76
CA LEU A 162 -1.28 -22.12 -18.30
C LEU A 162 -2.55 -21.35 -17.95
N GLN A 163 -3.70 -22.00 -18.03
CA GLN A 163 -5.00 -21.40 -17.68
C GLN A 163 -5.11 -21.13 -16.17
N GLU A 164 -4.70 -22.08 -15.31
CA GLU A 164 -4.66 -21.90 -13.86
C GLU A 164 -3.75 -20.73 -13.48
N LEU A 165 -2.59 -20.66 -14.10
CA LEU A 165 -1.63 -19.58 -13.89
C LEU A 165 -2.20 -18.22 -14.33
N TYR A 166 -2.82 -18.16 -15.51
CA TYR A 166 -3.46 -16.93 -16.00
C TYR A 166 -4.54 -16.43 -15.04
N ASN A 167 -5.45 -17.31 -14.62
CA ASN A 167 -6.49 -16.97 -13.66
C ASN A 167 -5.91 -16.48 -12.33
N ALA A 168 -4.84 -17.14 -11.85
CA ALA A 168 -4.16 -16.75 -10.61
C ALA A 168 -3.56 -15.33 -10.69
N PHE A 169 -3.06 -14.91 -11.86
CA PHE A 169 -2.50 -13.57 -12.06
C PHE A 169 -3.56 -12.50 -12.32
N GLU A 170 -4.71 -12.87 -12.92
CA GLU A 170 -5.87 -11.97 -13.05
C GLU A 170 -6.41 -11.57 -11.67
N GLU A 171 -6.40 -12.48 -10.71
CA GLU A 171 -6.84 -12.24 -9.34
C GLU A 171 -5.74 -11.60 -8.48
N LYS A 172 -5.36 -10.34 -8.80
CA LYS A 172 -4.30 -9.60 -8.09
C LYS A 172 -4.43 -9.63 -6.56
N ASN A 173 -5.65 -9.71 -6.03
CA ASN A 173 -5.92 -9.79 -4.60
C ASN A 173 -5.28 -11.01 -3.92
N ASN A 174 -5.20 -12.15 -4.62
CA ASN A 174 -4.58 -13.35 -4.08
C ASN A 174 -3.06 -13.18 -3.97
N ILE A 175 -2.46 -12.53 -4.96
CA ILE A 175 -1.02 -12.19 -4.94
C ILE A 175 -0.75 -11.22 -3.78
N VAL A 176 -1.55 -10.17 -3.63
CA VAL A 176 -1.40 -9.20 -2.54
C VAL A 176 -1.52 -9.86 -1.17
N LYS A 177 -2.49 -10.77 -0.97
CA LYS A 177 -2.63 -11.53 0.28
C LYS A 177 -1.39 -12.38 0.59
N LEU A 178 -0.80 -13.02 -0.43
CA LEU A 178 0.44 -13.79 -0.27
C LEU A 178 1.61 -12.87 0.09
N LEU A 179 1.75 -11.75 -0.60
CA LEU A 179 2.82 -10.78 -0.37
C LEU A 179 2.73 -10.11 1.00
N ASN A 180 1.52 -9.84 1.48
CA ASN A 180 1.32 -9.27 2.82
C ASN A 180 1.83 -10.19 3.94
N LYS A 181 1.80 -11.51 3.74
CA LYS A 181 2.42 -12.46 4.69
C LYS A 181 3.95 -12.35 4.74
N CYS A 182 4.56 -11.84 3.68
CA CYS A 182 6.01 -11.64 3.58
C CYS A 182 6.47 -10.28 4.12
N ILE A 183 5.54 -9.36 4.44
CA ILE A 183 5.88 -8.00 4.92
C ILE A 183 6.46 -8.01 6.34
N ASP A 184 6.03 -8.93 7.17
CA ASP A 184 6.45 -9.02 8.58
C ASP A 184 7.87 -9.58 8.75
N ASP A 185 8.42 -10.21 7.71
CA ASP A 185 9.79 -10.70 7.70
C ASP A 185 10.78 -9.55 7.42
N THR A 186 11.84 -9.45 8.22
CA THR A 186 12.95 -8.51 7.96
C THR A 186 13.94 -9.04 6.91
N THR A 187 13.77 -10.29 6.49
CA THR A 187 14.65 -11.03 5.60
C THR A 187 14.00 -11.32 4.25
N THR A 188 14.78 -11.89 3.34
CA THR A 188 14.24 -12.37 2.06
C THR A 188 13.46 -13.65 2.27
N THR A 189 12.22 -13.64 1.87
CA THR A 189 11.32 -14.80 1.88
C THR A 189 11.37 -15.50 0.53
N VAL A 190 11.52 -16.82 0.54
CA VAL A 190 11.46 -17.69 -0.64
C VAL A 190 10.37 -18.72 -0.40
N LEU A 191 9.33 -18.70 -1.23
CA LEU A 191 8.24 -19.68 -1.19
C LEU A 191 8.25 -20.50 -2.48
N ILE A 192 8.18 -21.82 -2.38
CA ILE A 192 8.32 -22.73 -3.51
C ILE A 192 7.11 -23.65 -3.61
N GLY A 193 6.48 -23.70 -4.79
CA GLY A 193 5.43 -24.64 -5.08
C GLY A 193 4.25 -24.55 -4.11
N SER A 194 4.02 -25.56 -3.29
CA SER A 194 2.92 -25.60 -2.32
C SER A 194 2.98 -24.52 -1.24
N GLU A 195 4.14 -23.94 -0.98
CA GLU A 195 4.30 -22.79 -0.08
C GLU A 195 3.87 -21.49 -0.76
N CYS A 196 3.99 -21.42 -2.09
CA CYS A 196 3.63 -20.28 -2.95
C CYS A 196 2.28 -20.54 -3.63
N THR A 197 1.21 -20.64 -2.86
CA THR A 197 -0.12 -20.84 -3.44
C THR A 197 -0.71 -19.50 -3.88
N ILE A 198 -0.81 -19.31 -5.19
CA ILE A 198 -1.46 -18.15 -5.82
C ILE A 198 -2.74 -18.68 -6.47
N GLY A 199 -3.92 -18.34 -5.90
CA GLY A 199 -5.16 -18.96 -6.35
C GLY A 199 -5.13 -20.49 -6.20
N GLU A 200 -5.39 -21.20 -7.29
CA GLU A 200 -5.36 -22.67 -7.32
C GLU A 200 -3.99 -23.27 -7.74
N THR A 201 -3.08 -22.43 -8.28
CA THR A 201 -1.80 -22.92 -8.78
C THR A 201 -0.74 -23.05 -7.69
N GLN A 202 0.00 -24.18 -7.73
CA GLN A 202 1.17 -24.44 -6.89
C GLN A 202 2.45 -24.58 -7.73
N GLU A 203 2.39 -24.18 -9.00
CA GLU A 203 3.53 -24.37 -9.93
C GLU A 203 4.50 -23.18 -9.92
N CYS A 204 4.19 -22.14 -9.14
CA CYS A 204 5.01 -20.94 -9.00
C CYS A 204 5.91 -20.97 -7.78
N SER A 205 6.90 -20.11 -7.82
CA SER A 205 7.74 -19.73 -6.69
C SER A 205 7.82 -18.23 -6.57
N LEU A 206 7.95 -17.75 -5.35
CA LEU A 206 8.05 -16.34 -4.99
C LEU A 206 9.38 -16.10 -4.29
N VAL A 207 10.08 -15.05 -4.69
CA VAL A 207 11.19 -14.45 -3.94
C VAL A 207 10.83 -13.01 -3.65
N ALA A 208 10.68 -12.68 -2.38
CA ALA A 208 10.21 -11.39 -1.92
C ALA A 208 11.11 -10.83 -0.82
N ARG A 209 11.31 -9.53 -0.78
CA ARG A 209 11.99 -8.83 0.29
C ARG A 209 11.31 -7.50 0.59
N PRO A 210 11.06 -7.19 1.87
CA PRO A 210 10.55 -5.89 2.26
C PRO A 210 11.61 -4.79 2.07
N TYR A 211 11.15 -3.58 1.73
CA TYR A 211 11.96 -2.38 1.74
C TYR A 211 11.45 -1.40 2.81
N HIS A 212 12.34 -0.57 3.33
CA HIS A 212 12.09 0.18 4.55
C HIS A 212 12.28 1.69 4.37
N LEU A 213 11.63 2.45 5.23
CA LEU A 213 11.88 3.89 5.40
C LEU A 213 11.85 4.23 6.89
N GLY A 214 12.97 4.75 7.41
CA GLY A 214 13.07 5.11 8.81
C GLY A 214 12.91 3.92 9.77
N GLY A 215 13.38 2.73 9.37
CA GLY A 215 13.31 1.50 10.18
C GLY A 215 11.96 0.78 10.13
N ARG A 216 11.02 1.24 9.30
CA ARG A 216 9.69 0.62 9.11
C ARG A 216 9.55 0.05 7.72
N THR A 217 8.91 -1.11 7.61
CA THR A 217 8.56 -1.70 6.32
C THR A 217 7.54 -0.80 5.61
N LEU A 218 7.87 -0.41 4.38
CA LEU A 218 6.96 0.34 3.51
C LEU A 218 6.20 -0.57 2.56
N GLY A 219 6.84 -1.60 2.05
CA GLY A 219 6.25 -2.52 1.08
C GLY A 219 7.22 -3.63 0.74
N THR A 220 6.97 -4.33 -0.36
CA THR A 220 7.74 -5.51 -0.76
C THR A 220 8.08 -5.45 -2.23
N VAL A 221 9.29 -5.85 -2.59
CA VAL A 221 9.72 -6.05 -3.98
C VAL A 221 10.11 -7.50 -4.19
N GLY A 222 9.98 -7.99 -5.39
CA GLY A 222 10.39 -9.35 -5.66
C GLY A 222 10.05 -9.87 -7.04
N VAL A 223 10.09 -11.18 -7.15
CA VAL A 223 9.94 -11.92 -8.40
C VAL A 223 9.04 -13.12 -8.17
N ILE A 224 8.13 -13.36 -9.11
CA ILE A 224 7.34 -14.59 -9.23
C ILE A 224 7.81 -15.31 -10.50
N GLY A 225 8.09 -16.59 -10.39
CA GLY A 225 8.54 -17.42 -11.52
C GLY A 225 8.16 -18.89 -11.33
N PRO A 226 8.59 -19.78 -12.24
CA PRO A 226 8.39 -21.22 -12.12
C PRO A 226 9.17 -21.79 -10.95
N LYS A 227 8.80 -23.00 -10.50
CA LYS A 227 9.56 -23.73 -9.45
C LYS A 227 11.04 -23.94 -9.79
N ARG A 228 11.41 -23.95 -11.07
CA ARG A 228 12.77 -24.16 -11.55
C ARG A 228 13.43 -22.86 -11.99
N MET A 229 13.50 -21.86 -11.10
CA MET A 229 14.27 -20.66 -11.39
C MET A 229 15.66 -20.66 -10.74
N ARG A 230 16.53 -19.78 -11.20
CA ARG A 230 17.87 -19.61 -10.63
C ARG A 230 17.81 -18.79 -9.34
N TYR A 231 17.50 -19.46 -8.25
CA TYR A 231 17.27 -18.82 -6.94
C TYR A 231 18.47 -18.00 -6.44
N ASP A 232 19.69 -18.48 -6.66
CA ASP A 232 20.95 -17.79 -6.33
C ASP A 232 21.00 -16.38 -6.92
N HIS A 233 20.68 -16.29 -8.19
CA HIS A 233 20.65 -15.03 -8.94
C HIS A 233 19.44 -14.16 -8.53
N VAL A 234 18.25 -14.75 -8.47
CA VAL A 234 17.02 -14.02 -8.14
C VAL A 234 17.06 -13.44 -6.73
N VAL A 235 17.47 -14.23 -5.73
CA VAL A 235 17.63 -13.78 -4.35
C VAL A 235 18.63 -12.63 -4.25
N SER A 236 19.77 -12.74 -4.96
CA SER A 236 20.79 -11.68 -4.95
C SER A 236 20.26 -10.37 -5.53
N LEU A 237 19.53 -10.42 -6.65
CA LEU A 237 18.94 -9.25 -7.29
C LEU A 237 17.83 -8.61 -6.43
N VAL A 238 16.92 -9.42 -5.88
CA VAL A 238 15.86 -8.93 -5.01
C VAL A 238 16.44 -8.26 -3.76
N ASN A 239 17.47 -8.87 -3.16
CA ASN A 239 18.18 -8.29 -2.02
C ASN A 239 18.82 -6.95 -2.35
N TRP A 240 19.53 -6.90 -3.46
CA TRP A 240 20.19 -5.67 -3.90
C TRP A 240 19.17 -4.57 -4.17
N THR A 241 18.07 -4.89 -4.86
CA THR A 241 17.00 -3.95 -5.20
C THR A 241 16.33 -3.39 -3.94
N ALA A 242 15.92 -4.24 -3.01
CA ALA A 242 15.28 -3.82 -1.77
C ALA A 242 16.20 -2.93 -0.90
N ASN A 243 17.49 -3.28 -0.80
CA ASN A 243 18.46 -2.48 -0.07
C ASN A 243 18.72 -1.13 -0.75
N SER A 244 18.88 -1.12 -2.07
CA SER A 244 19.07 0.12 -2.85
C SER A 244 17.88 1.05 -2.71
N LEU A 245 16.67 0.51 -2.75
CA LEU A 245 15.43 1.25 -2.56
C LEU A 245 15.34 1.83 -1.14
N THR A 246 15.66 1.04 -0.12
CA THR A 246 15.70 1.48 1.28
C THR A 246 16.67 2.64 1.46
N ASN A 247 17.86 2.54 0.88
CA ASN A 247 18.87 3.60 0.93
C ASN A 247 18.43 4.86 0.20
N TYR A 248 17.86 4.72 -0.99
CA TYR A 248 17.33 5.83 -1.79
C TYR A 248 16.24 6.60 -1.03
N LEU A 249 15.24 5.90 -0.51
CA LEU A 249 14.14 6.50 0.24
C LEU A 249 14.61 7.16 1.55
N THR A 250 15.65 6.62 2.17
CA THR A 250 16.22 7.19 3.40
C THR A 250 17.02 8.47 3.11
N SER A 251 17.77 8.51 2.00
CA SER A 251 18.56 9.68 1.60
C SER A 251 17.73 10.89 1.21
N GLU A 252 16.55 10.68 0.58
CA GLU A 252 15.63 11.77 0.25
C GLU A 252 15.01 12.48 1.47
N LYS A 253 15.05 11.88 2.67
CA LYS A 253 14.57 12.54 3.91
C LYS A 253 15.57 13.57 4.47
N THR A 254 16.81 13.56 4.02
CA THR A 254 17.88 14.40 4.59
C THR A 254 18.04 15.73 3.84
N HIS A 255 17.24 15.99 2.84
CA HIS A 255 17.15 17.23 2.08
C HIS A 255 15.70 17.77 2.08
#